data_f5398c7dfb6daf9616e6cc7f02d28b63
#
_entry.id   f5398c7dfb6daf9616e6cc7f02d28b63
#
_cell.length_a   1.000
_cell.length_b   1.000
_cell.length_c   1.000
_cell.angle_alpha   90.00
_cell.angle_beta   90.00
_cell.angle_gamma   90.00
#
_symmetry.space_group_name_H-M   'P 1'
#
loop_
_entity.id
_entity.type
_entity.pdbx_description
1 polymer ?
#
loop_
_entity_poly.entity_id
_entity_poly.type
_entity_poly.pdbx_seq_one_letter_code
_entity_poly.pdbx_strand_id
1 'polypeptide(L)'
;MTYNTTNDILIHHSKEFENNVEEFFTIENMGVECNPRCGGCRCGKCVCSDQLSIKDQREMNLIIEGLNYDYNERKWTVTYPWIREPNELPNNFSLAFSCLKSTERRLSKLGLEYFIIYNDQIQDMLNRGVAFKLDNSSINDYKGPVHYLPHHEIHKPSSSSTPLRIVFNPSIAFAGHVLNDYYAKGPDVLNDMIGVLLRFRLGSIAVVGDIKKMYNAIFLSLLDQHTHRFLWRNMNINQDPDHYILSRVTFGDRPSGAIAIIALRKTAEMFKNEFPESASILIDNSYVDDLIFSVDRMSVAES
;
A
#
# COMPACT_ATOMS: atom_id res chain seq x y z
N MET A 1 12.47 -51.13 40.92
CA MET A 1 13.01 -49.78 41.13
C MET A 1 13.53 -49.30 39.78
N THR A 2 12.96 -48.29 39.30
CA THR A 2 13.43 -47.40 38.19
C THR A 2 12.30 -47.03 37.25
N TYR A 3 12.30 -45.78 36.89
CA TYR A 3 11.52 -45.08 35.91
C TYR A 3 10.26 -44.34 36.44
N ASN A 4 10.51 -43.16 37.02
CA ASN A 4 9.51 -42.08 37.06
C ASN A 4 10.15 -40.67 37.14
N THR A 5 11.23 -40.42 36.41
CA THR A 5 11.91 -39.10 36.47
C THR A 5 11.83 -38.30 35.17
N THR A 6 11.34 -38.88 34.07
CA THR A 6 11.28 -38.19 32.77
C THR A 6 9.96 -37.47 32.51
N ASN A 7 8.85 -37.93 33.09
CA ASN A 7 7.54 -37.30 32.86
C ASN A 7 7.35 -36.01 33.70
N ASP A 8 7.91 -35.96 34.91
CA ASP A 8 7.76 -34.77 35.76
C ASP A 8 8.57 -33.57 35.24
N ILE A 9 9.72 -33.83 34.60
CA ILE A 9 10.54 -32.77 34.01
C ILE A 9 9.85 -32.17 32.75
N LEU A 10 9.21 -33.00 31.91
CA LEU A 10 8.50 -32.55 30.73
C LEU A 10 7.22 -31.76 31.09
N ILE A 11 6.51 -32.17 32.16
CA ILE A 11 5.32 -31.44 32.64
C ILE A 11 5.71 -30.11 33.29
N HIS A 12 6.85 -30.07 33.99
CA HIS A 12 7.32 -28.80 34.57
C HIS A 12 7.79 -27.81 33.47
N HIS A 13 8.48 -28.29 32.46
CA HIS A 13 8.88 -27.43 31.33
C HIS A 13 7.70 -26.94 30.50
N SER A 14 6.66 -27.74 30.31
CA SER A 14 5.47 -27.28 29.57
C SER A 14 4.68 -26.21 30.34
N LYS A 15 4.52 -26.36 31.66
CA LYS A 15 3.85 -25.37 32.51
C LYS A 15 4.65 -24.08 32.64
N GLU A 16 5.95 -24.16 32.74
CA GLU A 16 6.83 -22.98 32.77
C GLU A 16 6.84 -22.25 31.39
N PHE A 17 6.76 -23.00 30.30
CA PHE A 17 6.62 -22.44 28.97
C PHE A 17 5.25 -21.80 28.74
N GLU A 18 4.16 -22.43 29.18
CA GLU A 18 2.81 -21.86 29.13
C GLU A 18 2.71 -20.59 29.98
N ASN A 19 3.22 -20.59 31.19
CA ASN A 19 3.25 -19.40 32.04
C ASN A 19 4.11 -18.28 31.44
N ASN A 20 5.28 -18.59 30.85
CA ASN A 20 6.13 -17.61 30.19
C ASN A 20 5.47 -17.05 28.93
N VAL A 21 4.69 -17.86 28.21
CA VAL A 21 3.94 -17.41 27.02
C VAL A 21 2.77 -16.51 27.45
N GLU A 22 2.02 -16.87 28.49
CA GLU A 22 0.97 -16.02 29.05
C GLU A 22 1.54 -14.70 29.59
N GLU A 23 2.66 -14.75 30.31
CA GLU A 23 3.33 -13.58 30.85
C GLU A 23 3.92 -12.68 29.74
N PHE A 24 4.42 -13.29 28.65
CA PHE A 24 4.91 -12.57 27.47
C PHE A 24 3.78 -11.83 26.72
N PHE A 25 2.58 -12.40 26.70
CA PHE A 25 1.41 -11.80 26.06
C PHE A 25 0.55 -10.95 27.00
N THR A 26 0.94 -10.76 28.26
CA THR A 26 0.28 -9.75 29.09
C THR A 26 0.62 -8.36 28.53
N ILE A 27 -0.40 -7.57 28.29
CA ILE A 27 -0.33 -6.23 27.72
C ILE A 27 0.64 -5.33 28.51
N GLU A 28 0.76 -5.56 29.80
CA GLU A 28 1.66 -4.86 30.73
C GLU A 28 3.14 -5.10 30.43
N ASN A 29 3.51 -6.32 30.02
CA ASN A 29 4.89 -6.69 29.68
C ASN A 29 5.33 -6.21 28.28
N MET A 30 4.38 -5.91 27.41
CA MET A 30 4.69 -5.33 26.09
C MET A 30 4.92 -3.82 26.14
N GLY A 31 4.87 -3.18 27.32
CA GLY A 31 5.07 -1.75 27.49
C GLY A 31 3.97 -0.90 26.82
N VAL A 32 2.86 -1.52 26.49
CA VAL A 32 1.70 -0.83 25.90
C VAL A 32 0.80 -0.39 27.05
N GLU A 33 0.81 0.90 27.38
CA GLU A 33 -0.26 1.46 28.21
C GLU A 33 -1.60 1.29 27.49
N CYS A 34 -2.39 0.32 27.88
CA CYS A 34 -3.77 0.15 27.45
C CYS A 34 -4.68 1.23 28.05
N ASN A 35 -4.37 2.47 27.85
CA ASN A 35 -5.34 3.53 28.03
C ASN A 35 -6.07 3.70 26.69
N PRO A 36 -7.38 3.36 26.63
CA PRO A 36 -8.17 3.56 25.43
C PRO A 36 -8.17 5.03 25.09
N ARG A 37 -7.42 5.40 24.07
CA ARG A 37 -7.40 6.77 23.56
C ARG A 37 -8.47 6.89 22.50
N CYS A 38 -9.60 7.48 22.83
CA CYS A 38 -10.51 7.95 21.80
C CYS A 38 -9.77 9.01 20.96
N GLY A 39 -9.51 8.72 19.73
CA GLY A 39 -9.01 9.58 18.66
C GLY A 39 -8.41 10.93 19.00
N GLY A 40 -7.41 10.99 19.86
CA GLY A 40 -6.76 12.22 20.29
C GLY A 40 -7.31 12.83 21.58
N CYS A 41 -8.33 12.26 22.20
CA CYS A 41 -8.78 12.64 23.54
C CYS A 41 -7.73 12.20 24.58
N ARG A 42 -7.30 13.14 25.42
CA ARG A 42 -6.42 12.88 26.57
C ARG A 42 -7.20 12.64 27.87
N CYS A 43 -8.51 12.35 27.77
CA CYS A 43 -9.37 12.32 28.96
C CYS A 43 -9.15 11.10 29.88
N GLY A 44 -8.55 10.01 29.39
CA GLY A 44 -8.34 8.77 30.15
C GLY A 44 -9.63 8.06 30.61
N LYS A 45 -10.79 8.53 30.17
CA LYS A 45 -12.13 8.04 30.59
C LYS A 45 -12.88 7.28 29.49
N CYS A 46 -12.32 7.24 28.29
CA CYS A 46 -12.97 6.55 27.17
C CYS A 46 -12.80 5.05 27.33
N VAL A 47 -13.90 4.31 27.33
CA VAL A 47 -13.89 2.85 27.33
C VAL A 47 -13.28 2.36 26.02
N CYS A 48 -12.34 1.41 26.12
CA CYS A 48 -11.86 0.67 24.94
C CYS A 48 -13.05 -0.01 24.29
N SER A 49 -13.41 0.45 23.12
CA SER A 49 -14.17 -0.35 22.17
C SER A 49 -13.23 -0.65 21.01
N ASP A 50 -13.39 -1.78 20.34
CA ASP A 50 -12.70 -2.11 19.10
C ASP A 50 -13.01 -1.12 17.95
N GLN A 51 -13.59 0.02 18.29
CA GLN A 51 -13.96 1.06 17.38
C GLN A 51 -12.75 1.95 17.07
N LEU A 52 -12.62 2.25 15.81
CA LEU A 52 -11.67 3.25 15.30
C LEU A 52 -11.83 4.58 16.05
N SER A 53 -10.75 5.29 16.23
CA SER A 53 -10.82 6.64 16.75
C SER A 53 -11.72 7.51 15.87
N ILE A 54 -12.28 8.60 16.42
CA ILE A 54 -13.13 9.53 15.64
C ILE A 54 -12.37 10.03 14.39
N LYS A 55 -11.07 10.26 14.52
CA LYS A 55 -10.22 10.63 13.38
C LYS A 55 -10.13 9.51 12.37
N ASP A 56 -9.81 8.30 12.82
CA ASP A 56 -9.65 7.14 11.93
C ASP A 56 -10.96 6.79 11.25
N GLN A 57 -12.09 6.88 11.96
CA GLN A 57 -13.42 6.69 11.38
C GLN A 57 -13.72 7.73 10.29
N ARG A 58 -13.36 8.99 10.52
CA ARG A 58 -13.54 10.06 9.54
C ARG A 58 -12.68 9.82 8.30
N GLU A 59 -11.42 9.45 8.49
CA GLU A 59 -10.49 9.15 7.40
C GLU A 59 -10.92 7.89 6.62
N MET A 60 -11.43 6.86 7.33
CA MET A 60 -12.04 5.67 6.72
C MET A 60 -13.23 6.03 5.82
N ASN A 61 -14.14 6.86 6.34
CA ASN A 61 -15.32 7.28 5.58
C ASN A 61 -14.92 8.03 4.30
N LEU A 62 -13.94 8.95 4.37
CA LEU A 62 -13.43 9.65 3.19
C LEU A 62 -12.90 8.69 2.11
N ILE A 63 -12.18 7.63 2.52
CA ILE A 63 -11.68 6.62 1.59
C ILE A 63 -12.85 5.83 0.99
N ILE A 64 -13.80 5.41 1.84
CA ILE A 64 -14.97 4.60 1.40
C ILE A 64 -15.84 5.39 0.42
N GLU A 65 -16.08 6.67 0.69
CA GLU A 65 -16.85 7.57 -0.17
C GLU A 65 -16.15 7.82 -1.51
N GLY A 66 -14.82 7.86 -1.50
CA GLY A 66 -14.00 8.01 -2.71
C GLY A 66 -13.92 6.74 -3.56
N LEU A 67 -14.19 5.56 -3.00
CA LEU A 67 -14.11 4.27 -3.70
C LEU A 67 -15.41 3.96 -4.44
N ASN A 68 -15.30 3.69 -5.74
CA ASN A 68 -16.41 3.26 -6.58
C ASN A 68 -16.06 1.97 -7.34
N TYR A 69 -16.95 0.97 -7.31
CA TYR A 69 -16.79 -0.28 -8.04
C TYR A 69 -17.68 -0.31 -9.28
N ASP A 70 -17.06 -0.47 -10.44
CA ASP A 70 -17.77 -0.68 -11.70
C ASP A 70 -17.99 -2.18 -11.91
N TYR A 71 -19.25 -2.63 -11.82
CA TYR A 71 -19.63 -4.03 -11.97
C TYR A 71 -19.44 -4.57 -13.41
N ASN A 72 -19.55 -3.70 -14.42
CA ASN A 72 -19.39 -4.10 -15.82
C ASN A 72 -17.92 -4.33 -16.17
N GLU A 73 -17.07 -3.38 -15.75
CA GLU A 73 -15.63 -3.42 -16.00
C GLU A 73 -14.87 -4.19 -14.90
N ARG A 74 -15.57 -4.60 -13.82
CA ARG A 74 -15.01 -5.29 -12.64
C ARG A 74 -13.77 -4.59 -12.09
N LYS A 75 -13.86 -3.27 -11.91
CA LYS A 75 -12.73 -2.46 -11.46
C LYS A 75 -13.11 -1.47 -10.37
N TRP A 76 -12.16 -1.21 -9.49
CA TRP A 76 -12.22 -0.12 -8.53
C TRP A 76 -11.67 1.16 -9.12
N THR A 77 -12.36 2.27 -8.87
CA THR A 77 -11.86 3.62 -9.09
C THR A 77 -11.89 4.37 -7.76
N VAL A 78 -10.87 5.16 -7.47
CA VAL A 78 -10.79 5.97 -6.26
C VAL A 78 -10.57 7.44 -6.60
N THR A 79 -11.27 8.32 -5.88
CA THR A 79 -10.84 9.70 -5.66
C THR A 79 -10.11 9.72 -4.33
N TYR A 80 -8.90 10.26 -4.29
CA TYR A 80 -8.09 10.29 -3.08
C TYR A 80 -8.80 11.07 -1.96
N PRO A 81 -8.56 10.74 -0.69
CA PRO A 81 -9.21 11.39 0.45
C PRO A 81 -8.60 12.77 0.70
N TRP A 82 -8.94 13.75 -0.12
CA TRP A 82 -8.48 15.12 -0.01
C TRP A 82 -8.96 15.78 1.28
N ILE A 83 -8.04 16.35 2.06
CA ILE A 83 -8.31 17.11 3.30
C ILE A 83 -7.96 18.60 3.15
N ARG A 84 -7.35 18.96 2.02
CA ARG A 84 -7.12 20.36 1.61
C ARG A 84 -7.66 20.56 0.21
N GLU A 85 -7.94 21.78 -0.15
CA GLU A 85 -8.48 22.13 -1.47
C GLU A 85 -7.43 21.84 -2.57
N PRO A 86 -7.72 20.97 -3.55
CA PRO A 86 -6.76 20.59 -4.60
C PRO A 86 -6.25 21.78 -5.43
N ASN A 87 -7.07 22.84 -5.60
CA ASN A 87 -6.70 24.03 -6.36
C ASN A 87 -5.61 24.88 -5.68
N GLU A 88 -5.35 24.66 -4.40
CA GLU A 88 -4.24 25.30 -3.69
C GLU A 88 -2.89 24.66 -3.99
N LEU A 89 -2.90 23.45 -4.59
CA LEU A 89 -1.68 22.73 -4.92
C LEU A 89 -0.98 23.39 -6.13
N PRO A 90 0.26 23.89 -5.97
CA PRO A 90 0.96 24.57 -7.04
C PRO A 90 1.42 23.60 -8.14
N ASN A 91 1.41 24.06 -9.38
CA ASN A 91 2.04 23.35 -10.47
C ASN A 91 3.58 23.39 -10.29
N ASN A 92 4.16 22.25 -9.98
CA ASN A 92 5.58 22.09 -9.67
C ASN A 92 6.42 21.59 -10.86
N PHE A 93 6.01 21.85 -12.10
CA PHE A 93 6.73 21.42 -13.32
C PHE A 93 8.22 21.71 -13.26
N SER A 94 8.62 22.92 -12.84
CA SER A 94 10.03 23.33 -12.79
C SER A 94 10.85 22.45 -11.83
N LEU A 95 10.29 22.10 -10.67
CA LEU A 95 10.91 21.17 -9.71
C LEU A 95 11.01 19.76 -10.32
N ALA A 96 9.92 19.24 -10.87
CA ALA A 96 9.89 17.90 -11.46
C ALA A 96 10.90 17.77 -12.60
N PHE A 97 11.03 18.81 -13.44
CA PHE A 97 12.01 18.84 -14.53
C PHE A 97 13.46 18.90 -13.99
N SER A 98 13.71 19.64 -12.92
CA SER A 98 15.03 19.67 -12.28
C SER A 98 15.39 18.30 -11.67
N CYS A 99 14.41 17.61 -11.08
CA CYS A 99 14.57 16.25 -10.56
C CYS A 99 14.85 15.25 -11.70
N LEU A 100 14.11 15.33 -12.82
CA LEU A 100 14.34 14.50 -14.00
C LEU A 100 15.79 14.65 -14.49
N LYS A 101 16.28 15.88 -14.69
CA LYS A 101 17.67 16.13 -15.09
C LYS A 101 18.69 15.54 -14.11
N SER A 102 18.36 15.54 -12.84
CA SER A 102 19.20 14.95 -11.79
C SER A 102 19.23 13.41 -11.88
N THR A 103 18.06 12.79 -12.09
CA THR A 103 17.90 11.35 -12.32
C THR A 103 18.66 10.91 -13.58
N GLU A 104 18.50 11.61 -14.69
CA GLU A 104 19.22 11.34 -15.95
C GLU A 104 20.74 11.37 -15.77
N ARG A 105 21.27 12.36 -15.02
CA ARG A 105 22.70 12.44 -14.71
C ARG A 105 23.20 11.26 -13.88
N ARG A 106 22.39 10.79 -12.92
CA ARG A 106 22.76 9.62 -12.10
C ARG A 106 22.71 8.33 -12.92
N LEU A 107 21.66 8.12 -13.71
CA LEU A 107 21.55 6.97 -14.62
C LEU A 107 22.69 6.94 -15.62
N SER A 108 23.09 8.09 -16.19
CA SER A 108 24.27 8.17 -17.09
C SER A 108 25.57 7.75 -16.41
N LYS A 109 25.73 8.01 -15.11
CA LYS A 109 26.91 7.58 -14.35
C LYS A 109 26.89 6.09 -14.00
N LEU A 110 25.70 5.50 -13.79
CA LEU A 110 25.54 4.08 -13.53
C LEU A 110 25.85 3.22 -14.75
N GLY A 111 25.57 3.72 -15.96
CA GLY A 111 25.80 3.04 -17.22
C GLY A 111 24.55 2.76 -18.03
N LEU A 112 24.74 2.39 -19.29
CA LEU A 112 23.68 2.20 -20.28
C LEU A 112 22.67 1.11 -19.85
N GLU A 113 23.14 0.05 -19.21
CA GLU A 113 22.26 -1.05 -18.76
C GLU A 113 21.21 -0.58 -17.75
N TYR A 114 21.58 0.30 -16.81
CA TYR A 114 20.64 0.84 -15.81
C TYR A 114 19.65 1.81 -16.43
N PHE A 115 20.08 2.54 -17.46
CA PHE A 115 19.16 3.34 -18.24
C PHE A 115 18.11 2.47 -18.95
N ILE A 116 18.53 1.38 -19.60
CA ILE A 116 17.61 0.44 -20.26
C ILE A 116 16.62 -0.12 -19.25
N ILE A 117 17.11 -0.64 -18.11
CA ILE A 117 16.24 -1.16 -17.04
C ILE A 117 15.24 -0.11 -16.54
N TYR A 118 15.67 1.15 -16.40
CA TYR A 118 14.80 2.25 -15.98
C TYR A 118 13.73 2.54 -17.02
N ASN A 119 14.12 2.67 -18.26
CA ASN A 119 13.21 2.92 -19.38
C ASN A 119 12.21 1.77 -19.55
N ASP A 120 12.66 0.53 -19.46
CA ASP A 120 11.80 -0.65 -19.60
C ASP A 120 10.72 -0.69 -18.50
N GLN A 121 11.01 -0.24 -17.28
CA GLN A 121 10.00 -0.11 -16.24
C GLN A 121 8.94 0.95 -16.59
N ILE A 122 9.33 2.06 -17.21
CA ILE A 122 8.36 3.06 -17.71
C ILE A 122 7.53 2.46 -18.85
N GLN A 123 8.16 1.77 -19.79
CA GLN A 123 7.45 1.11 -20.89
C GLN A 123 6.50 0.01 -20.37
N ASP A 124 6.89 -0.76 -19.34
CA ASP A 124 6.01 -1.73 -18.68
C ASP A 124 4.76 -1.03 -18.07
N MET A 125 4.94 0.13 -17.42
CA MET A 125 3.80 0.89 -16.90
C MET A 125 2.86 1.36 -18.02
N LEU A 126 3.40 1.81 -19.16
CA LEU A 126 2.62 2.21 -20.33
C LEU A 126 1.87 1.02 -20.93
N ASN A 127 2.56 -0.10 -21.16
CA ASN A 127 1.99 -1.32 -21.73
C ASN A 127 0.87 -1.91 -20.88
N ARG A 128 0.96 -1.79 -19.55
CA ARG A 128 -0.07 -2.24 -18.61
C ARG A 128 -1.19 -1.21 -18.37
N GLY A 129 -1.13 -0.04 -19.00
CA GLY A 129 -2.08 1.02 -18.76
C GLY A 129 -2.06 1.57 -17.32
N VAL A 130 -0.89 1.53 -16.65
CA VAL A 130 -0.67 2.18 -15.35
C VAL A 130 -0.30 3.64 -15.55
N ALA A 131 0.34 3.94 -16.68
CA ALA A 131 0.66 5.29 -17.10
C ALA A 131 0.21 5.52 -18.53
N PHE A 132 -0.09 6.78 -18.87
CA PHE A 132 -0.41 7.22 -20.23
C PHE A 132 0.35 8.49 -20.57
N LYS A 133 0.83 8.56 -21.81
CA LYS A 133 1.38 9.79 -22.36
C LYS A 133 0.23 10.76 -22.70
N LEU A 134 0.36 12.00 -22.26
CA LEU A 134 -0.58 13.06 -22.61
C LEU A 134 -0.21 13.67 -23.97
N ASP A 135 -1.20 13.87 -24.80
CA ASP A 135 -1.07 14.71 -25.98
C ASP A 135 -1.26 16.19 -25.63
N ASN A 136 -0.94 17.07 -26.58
CA ASN A 136 -1.04 18.51 -26.37
C ASN A 136 -2.48 18.98 -26.11
N SER A 137 -3.48 18.31 -26.67
CA SER A 137 -4.89 18.62 -26.41
C SER A 137 -5.26 18.32 -24.97
N SER A 138 -4.96 17.10 -24.49
CA SER A 138 -5.21 16.70 -23.10
C SER A 138 -4.47 17.58 -22.08
N ILE A 139 -3.28 18.08 -22.40
CA ILE A 139 -2.54 19.01 -21.53
C ILE A 139 -3.25 20.36 -21.47
N ASN A 140 -3.69 20.90 -22.62
CA ASN A 140 -4.25 22.25 -22.73
C ASN A 140 -5.72 22.33 -22.31
N ASP A 141 -6.50 21.28 -22.52
CA ASP A 141 -7.94 21.26 -22.26
C ASP A 141 -8.25 21.02 -20.78
N TYR A 142 -7.37 20.37 -20.04
CA TYR A 142 -7.54 20.17 -18.60
C TYR A 142 -7.32 21.48 -17.84
N LYS A 143 -8.34 21.92 -17.09
CA LYS A 143 -8.35 23.19 -16.33
C LYS A 143 -8.29 23.01 -14.81
N GLY A 144 -8.25 21.77 -14.33
CA GLY A 144 -8.12 21.46 -12.92
C GLY A 144 -6.69 21.57 -12.40
N PRO A 145 -6.46 21.18 -11.13
CA PRO A 145 -5.15 21.20 -10.50
C PRO A 145 -4.17 20.25 -11.21
N VAL A 146 -2.93 20.71 -11.35
CA VAL A 146 -1.85 19.95 -11.99
C VAL A 146 -0.66 19.91 -11.05
N HIS A 147 -0.19 18.69 -10.78
CA HIS A 147 1.05 18.48 -10.02
C HIS A 147 1.85 17.34 -10.66
N TYR A 148 3.17 17.42 -10.55
CA TYR A 148 4.08 16.41 -11.11
C TYR A 148 4.78 15.67 -9.99
N LEU A 149 4.78 14.34 -10.06
CA LEU A 149 5.56 13.48 -9.18
C LEU A 149 6.99 13.37 -9.70
N PRO A 150 7.97 13.94 -9.01
CA PRO A 150 9.36 13.62 -9.31
C PRO A 150 9.61 12.14 -9.07
N HIS A 151 10.44 11.54 -9.92
CA HIS A 151 10.80 10.14 -9.78
C HIS A 151 12.31 9.96 -9.87
N HIS A 152 12.79 8.89 -9.23
CA HIS A 152 14.21 8.58 -9.19
C HIS A 152 14.43 7.06 -9.07
N GLU A 153 15.65 6.67 -9.28
CA GLU A 153 16.11 5.30 -9.11
C GLU A 153 16.46 4.99 -7.66
N ILE A 154 16.07 3.78 -7.22
CA ILE A 154 16.68 3.11 -6.08
C ILE A 154 17.50 1.95 -6.62
N HIS A 155 18.80 2.02 -6.40
CA HIS A 155 19.76 1.02 -6.85
C HIS A 155 20.05 0.03 -5.71
N LYS A 156 19.80 -1.26 -5.96
CA LYS A 156 20.09 -2.39 -5.06
C LYS A 156 20.91 -3.45 -5.82
N PRO A 157 22.24 -3.31 -5.92
CA PRO A 157 23.08 -4.22 -6.71
C PRO A 157 22.99 -5.68 -6.27
N SER A 158 22.68 -5.91 -4.99
CA SER A 158 22.53 -7.26 -4.41
C SER A 158 21.24 -7.99 -4.81
N SER A 159 20.29 -7.30 -5.46
CA SER A 159 19.04 -7.91 -5.93
C SER A 159 19.23 -8.48 -7.34
N SER A 160 19.16 -9.80 -7.47
CA SER A 160 19.26 -10.48 -8.78
C SER A 160 18.04 -10.24 -9.67
N SER A 161 16.85 -10.02 -9.08
CA SER A 161 15.60 -9.86 -9.84
C SER A 161 15.28 -8.42 -10.21
N THR A 162 15.68 -7.46 -9.36
CA THR A 162 15.32 -6.04 -9.55
C THR A 162 16.44 -5.14 -9.02
N PRO A 163 17.57 -5.03 -9.76
CA PRO A 163 18.74 -4.27 -9.31
C PRO A 163 18.47 -2.76 -9.24
N LEU A 164 17.44 -2.29 -9.95
CA LEU A 164 17.01 -0.90 -9.97
C LEU A 164 15.49 -0.82 -9.93
N ARG A 165 14.94 0.11 -9.15
CA ARG A 165 13.49 0.39 -9.06
C ARG A 165 13.23 1.87 -9.25
N ILE A 166 12.14 2.19 -9.95
CA ILE A 166 11.60 3.55 -10.03
C ILE A 166 10.78 3.82 -8.78
N VAL A 167 11.02 4.97 -8.16
CA VAL A 167 10.22 5.47 -7.04
C VAL A 167 9.71 6.87 -7.37
N PHE A 168 8.40 7.06 -7.27
CA PHE A 168 7.74 8.35 -7.33
C PHE A 168 7.76 8.98 -5.93
N ASN A 169 7.97 10.31 -5.87
CA ASN A 169 8.11 11.00 -4.59
C ASN A 169 7.03 12.09 -4.40
N PRO A 170 5.86 11.75 -3.84
CA PRO A 170 4.81 12.71 -3.51
C PRO A 170 5.10 13.54 -2.25
N SER A 171 6.23 13.27 -1.57
CA SER A 171 6.62 13.97 -0.34
C SER A 171 7.63 15.09 -0.55
N ILE A 172 8.00 15.39 -1.80
CA ILE A 172 8.92 16.50 -2.07
C ILE A 172 8.17 17.84 -1.95
N ALA A 173 8.77 18.78 -1.22
CA ALA A 173 8.17 20.09 -1.02
C ALA A 173 8.42 21.03 -2.22
N PHE A 174 7.41 21.80 -2.62
CA PHE A 174 7.51 22.88 -3.58
C PHE A 174 6.65 24.07 -3.16
N ALA A 175 7.23 25.27 -3.08
CA ALA A 175 6.54 26.48 -2.65
C ALA A 175 5.79 26.35 -1.30
N GLY A 176 6.31 25.56 -0.37
CA GLY A 176 5.68 25.30 0.92
C GLY A 176 4.58 24.23 0.93
N HIS A 177 4.32 23.57 -0.20
CA HIS A 177 3.31 22.52 -0.35
C HIS A 177 3.97 21.16 -0.56
N VAL A 178 3.37 20.12 0.03
CA VAL A 178 3.73 18.71 -0.14
C VAL A 178 2.46 17.96 -0.51
N LEU A 179 2.44 17.21 -1.61
CA LEU A 179 1.23 16.52 -2.08
C LEU A 179 0.62 15.61 -1.00
N ASN A 180 1.47 14.85 -0.30
CA ASN A 180 1.01 13.96 0.77
C ASN A 180 0.33 14.67 1.95
N ASP A 181 0.53 15.98 2.14
CA ASP A 181 -0.13 16.76 3.19
C ASP A 181 -1.54 17.19 2.80
N TYR A 182 -1.92 16.96 1.54
CA TYR A 182 -3.27 17.20 1.04
C TYR A 182 -4.20 16.00 1.25
N TYR A 183 -3.65 14.84 1.64
CA TYR A 183 -4.41 13.60 1.80
C TYR A 183 -4.55 13.20 3.26
N ALA A 184 -5.73 12.70 3.63
CA ALA A 184 -5.85 11.86 4.82
C ALA A 184 -4.99 10.61 4.66
N LYS A 185 -4.42 10.11 5.76
CA LYS A 185 -3.61 8.89 5.73
C LYS A 185 -4.48 7.64 5.58
N GLY A 186 -5.66 7.67 6.17
CA GLY A 186 -6.48 6.51 6.45
C GLY A 186 -6.06 5.81 7.77
N PRO A 187 -6.97 5.04 8.35
CA PRO A 187 -6.71 4.27 9.56
C PRO A 187 -5.70 3.16 9.31
N ASP A 188 -5.14 2.62 10.37
CA ASP A 188 -4.45 1.34 10.33
C ASP A 188 -5.50 0.24 10.17
N VAL A 189 -5.52 -0.35 8.98
CA VAL A 189 -6.45 -1.44 8.61
C VAL A 189 -5.72 -2.76 8.39
N LEU A 190 -4.47 -2.86 8.82
CA LEU A 190 -3.73 -4.12 8.77
C LEU A 190 -4.36 -5.16 9.71
N ASN A 191 -4.30 -6.41 9.32
CA ASN A 191 -4.60 -7.50 10.24
C ASN A 191 -3.48 -7.60 11.28
N ASP A 192 -3.83 -8.04 12.49
CA ASP A 192 -2.83 -8.36 13.48
C ASP A 192 -1.93 -9.50 12.98
N MET A 193 -0.64 -9.22 12.83
CA MET A 193 0.34 -10.17 12.31
C MET A 193 0.41 -11.43 13.16
N ILE A 194 0.31 -11.31 14.48
CA ILE A 194 0.36 -12.45 15.38
C ILE A 194 -0.85 -13.34 15.14
N GLY A 195 -2.05 -12.75 15.02
CA GLY A 195 -3.27 -13.47 14.71
C GLY A 195 -3.19 -14.20 13.37
N VAL A 196 -2.66 -13.56 12.32
CA VAL A 196 -2.42 -14.18 11.01
C VAL A 196 -1.48 -15.38 11.14
N LEU A 197 -0.35 -15.22 11.85
CA LEU A 197 0.64 -16.29 12.03
C LEU A 197 0.12 -17.45 12.90
N LEU A 198 -0.74 -17.18 13.86
CA LEU A 198 -1.40 -18.23 14.67
C LEU A 198 -2.36 -19.05 13.78
N ARG A 199 -3.22 -18.38 13.01
CA ARG A 199 -4.14 -19.06 12.07
C ARG A 199 -3.39 -19.88 11.03
N PHE A 200 -2.26 -19.38 10.53
CA PHE A 200 -1.39 -20.09 9.59
C PHE A 200 -0.89 -21.44 10.12
N ARG A 201 -0.87 -21.65 11.45
CA ARG A 201 -0.41 -22.90 12.08
C ARG A 201 -1.51 -23.89 12.41
N LEU A 202 -2.78 -23.55 12.15
CA LEU A 202 -3.91 -24.41 12.50
C LEU A 202 -4.08 -25.60 11.58
N GLY A 203 -3.85 -25.42 10.27
CA GLY A 203 -4.00 -26.49 9.27
C GLY A 203 -2.69 -27.23 8.98
N SER A 204 -2.83 -28.43 8.40
CA SER A 204 -1.71 -29.30 8.05
C SER A 204 -0.93 -28.87 6.84
N ILE A 205 -1.52 -28.04 5.97
CA ILE A 205 -0.95 -27.60 4.68
C ILE A 205 -0.86 -26.08 4.68
N ALA A 206 0.35 -25.57 4.59
CA ALA A 206 0.63 -24.15 4.50
C ALA A 206 0.42 -23.63 3.08
N VAL A 207 -0.30 -22.51 2.93
CA VAL A 207 -0.51 -21.83 1.66
C VAL A 207 -0.06 -20.37 1.82
N VAL A 208 0.78 -19.92 0.88
CA VAL A 208 1.25 -18.54 0.81
C VAL A 208 1.03 -18.04 -0.61
N GLY A 209 0.44 -16.87 -0.74
CA GLY A 209 0.19 -16.19 -2.00
C GLY A 209 0.55 -14.71 -1.94
N ASP A 210 0.73 -14.09 -3.10
CA ASP A 210 0.99 -12.66 -3.27
C ASP A 210 -0.05 -12.06 -4.22
N ILE A 211 -0.64 -10.93 -3.84
CA ILE A 211 -1.54 -10.18 -4.73
C ILE A 211 -0.68 -9.28 -5.62
N LYS A 212 -0.30 -9.85 -6.76
CA LYS A 212 0.58 -9.19 -7.72
C LYS A 212 0.09 -7.78 -8.06
N LYS A 213 0.91 -6.78 -7.71
CA LYS A 213 0.67 -5.37 -8.03
C LYS A 213 -0.68 -4.85 -7.49
N MET A 214 -1.06 -5.24 -6.29
CA MET A 214 -2.33 -4.93 -5.63
C MET A 214 -2.74 -3.45 -5.78
N TYR A 215 -1.83 -2.50 -5.54
CA TYR A 215 -2.10 -1.07 -5.67
C TYR A 215 -2.52 -0.68 -7.10
N ASN A 216 -1.85 -1.23 -8.12
CA ASN A 216 -2.16 -0.93 -9.51
C ASN A 216 -3.49 -1.56 -10.00
N ALA A 217 -4.18 -2.35 -9.19
CA ALA A 217 -5.53 -2.83 -9.51
C ALA A 217 -6.60 -1.74 -9.39
N ILE A 218 -6.29 -0.62 -8.70
CA ILE A 218 -7.24 0.46 -8.42
C ILE A 218 -6.94 1.66 -9.32
N PHE A 219 -7.95 2.14 -10.04
CA PHE A 219 -7.86 3.30 -10.92
C PHE A 219 -7.96 4.60 -10.13
N LEU A 220 -7.29 5.64 -10.60
CA LEU A 220 -7.42 6.99 -10.07
C LEU A 220 -8.52 7.76 -10.78
N SER A 221 -9.19 8.67 -10.06
CA SER A 221 -10.06 9.68 -10.65
C SER A 221 -9.29 10.59 -11.61
N LEU A 222 -9.98 11.28 -12.51
CA LEU A 222 -9.34 12.21 -13.45
C LEU A 222 -8.54 13.30 -12.73
N LEU A 223 -9.07 13.82 -11.63
CA LEU A 223 -8.39 14.80 -10.77
C LEU A 223 -7.06 14.24 -10.28
N ASP A 224 -7.10 13.05 -9.70
CA ASP A 224 -5.92 12.41 -9.12
C ASP A 224 -4.89 12.04 -10.18
N GLN A 225 -5.31 11.60 -11.38
CA GLN A 225 -4.41 11.37 -12.49
C GLN A 225 -3.61 12.62 -12.86
N HIS A 226 -4.26 13.80 -12.87
CA HIS A 226 -3.59 15.05 -13.24
C HIS A 226 -2.74 15.65 -12.10
N THR A 227 -2.97 15.27 -10.85
CA THR A 227 -2.07 15.58 -9.74
C THR A 227 -0.94 14.55 -9.58
N HIS A 228 -0.97 13.49 -10.37
CA HIS A 228 0.06 12.45 -10.46
C HIS A 228 0.69 12.42 -11.87
N ARG A 229 0.92 13.60 -12.46
CA ARG A 229 1.70 13.69 -13.69
C ARG A 229 3.17 13.38 -13.40
N PHE A 230 3.91 12.91 -14.38
CA PHE A 230 5.36 12.82 -14.35
C PHE A 230 5.98 13.14 -15.71
N LEU A 231 7.27 13.36 -15.72
CA LEU A 231 8.02 13.76 -16.92
C LEU A 231 8.99 12.66 -17.33
N TRP A 232 9.03 12.35 -18.64
CA TRP A 232 10.02 11.45 -19.19
C TRP A 232 10.35 11.81 -20.62
N ARG A 233 11.58 11.55 -21.08
CA ARG A 233 12.04 11.84 -22.45
C ARG A 233 13.04 10.82 -22.98
N ASN A 234 13.00 9.58 -22.50
CA ASN A 234 13.86 8.48 -22.93
C ASN A 234 15.37 8.83 -22.94
N MET A 235 15.84 9.59 -21.93
CA MET A 235 17.21 10.12 -21.83
C MET A 235 17.66 11.02 -23.00
N ASN A 236 16.77 11.42 -23.85
CA ASN A 236 17.08 12.40 -24.91
C ASN A 236 17.13 13.82 -24.31
N ILE A 237 18.30 14.19 -23.79
CA ILE A 237 18.50 15.48 -23.10
C ILE A 237 18.31 16.70 -24.01
N ASN A 238 18.30 16.52 -25.33
CA ASN A 238 18.11 17.56 -26.31
C ASN A 238 16.63 17.80 -26.69
N GLN A 239 15.73 17.02 -26.09
CA GLN A 239 14.29 17.12 -26.31
C GLN A 239 13.61 17.57 -25.01
N ASP A 240 12.52 18.32 -25.14
CA ASP A 240 11.63 18.60 -24.02
C ASP A 240 10.98 17.31 -23.52
N PRO A 241 10.73 17.18 -22.21
CA PRO A 241 10.12 15.98 -21.70
C PRO A 241 8.66 15.88 -22.12
N ASP A 242 8.24 14.67 -22.45
CA ASP A 242 6.85 14.32 -22.58
C ASP A 242 6.17 14.30 -21.20
N HIS A 243 4.89 14.61 -21.18
CA HIS A 243 4.03 14.57 -20.00
C HIS A 243 3.28 13.25 -19.94
N TYR A 244 3.31 12.62 -18.78
CA TYR A 244 2.59 11.39 -18.51
C TYR A 244 1.69 11.58 -17.30
N ILE A 245 0.64 10.76 -17.20
CA ILE A 245 -0.19 10.61 -16.01
C ILE A 245 -0.04 9.19 -15.47
N LEU A 246 -0.15 9.03 -14.15
CA LEU A 246 -0.42 7.74 -13.51
C LEU A 246 -1.94 7.58 -13.40
N SER A 247 -2.46 6.48 -13.92
CA SER A 247 -3.90 6.18 -13.91
C SER A 247 -4.32 5.24 -12.80
N ARG A 248 -3.36 4.75 -12.02
CA ARG A 248 -3.55 3.75 -10.97
C ARG A 248 -2.93 4.22 -9.66
N VAL A 249 -3.46 3.72 -8.55
CA VAL A 249 -2.84 3.90 -7.24
C VAL A 249 -1.42 3.35 -7.27
N THR A 250 -0.48 4.09 -6.69
CA THR A 250 0.94 3.74 -6.64
C THR A 250 1.48 3.78 -5.21
N PHE A 251 2.68 3.23 -5.04
CA PHE A 251 3.40 3.36 -3.78
C PHE A 251 3.90 4.80 -3.58
N GLY A 252 3.93 5.24 -2.34
CA GLY A 252 4.48 6.54 -1.94
C GLY A 252 3.40 7.54 -1.53
N ASP A 253 2.20 7.44 -2.05
CA ASP A 253 1.08 8.27 -1.61
C ASP A 253 0.60 7.82 -0.24
N ARG A 254 0.34 8.79 0.62
CA ARG A 254 -0.01 8.59 2.02
C ARG A 254 -1.21 7.66 2.24
N PRO A 255 -2.32 7.72 1.46
CA PRO A 255 -3.48 6.87 1.63
C PRO A 255 -3.40 5.52 0.91
N SER A 256 -2.40 5.28 0.05
CA SER A 256 -2.39 4.13 -0.87
C SER A 256 -2.57 2.79 -0.16
N GLY A 257 -1.90 2.59 0.98
CA GLY A 257 -2.00 1.35 1.75
C GLY A 257 -3.41 1.10 2.27
N ALA A 258 -4.03 2.12 2.90
CA ALA A 258 -5.39 2.02 3.41
C ALA A 258 -6.41 1.80 2.28
N ILE A 259 -6.28 2.54 1.16
CA ILE A 259 -7.13 2.39 -0.03
C ILE A 259 -7.08 0.96 -0.55
N ALA A 260 -5.89 0.39 -0.73
CA ALA A 260 -5.72 -0.94 -1.29
C ALA A 260 -6.34 -2.04 -0.41
N ILE A 261 -6.11 -1.98 0.90
CA ILE A 261 -6.64 -2.95 1.86
C ILE A 261 -8.17 -2.81 1.98
N ILE A 262 -8.71 -1.58 2.02
CA ILE A 262 -10.15 -1.35 2.08
C ILE A 262 -10.83 -1.86 0.80
N ALA A 263 -10.26 -1.61 -0.38
CA ALA A 263 -10.79 -2.12 -1.64
C ALA A 263 -10.76 -3.66 -1.68
N LEU A 264 -9.69 -4.30 -1.20
CA LEU A 264 -9.58 -5.76 -1.09
C LEU A 264 -10.68 -6.32 -0.19
N ARG A 265 -10.86 -5.77 1.01
CA ARG A 265 -11.90 -6.21 1.95
C ARG A 265 -13.30 -6.01 1.40
N LYS A 266 -13.57 -4.86 0.78
CA LYS A 266 -14.86 -4.60 0.11
C LYS A 266 -15.12 -5.60 -1.02
N THR A 267 -14.10 -5.97 -1.79
CA THR A 267 -14.23 -7.03 -2.81
C THR A 267 -14.62 -8.35 -2.15
N ALA A 268 -13.93 -8.75 -1.09
CA ALA A 268 -14.26 -9.97 -0.35
C ALA A 268 -15.71 -9.94 0.20
N GLU A 269 -16.13 -8.82 0.79
CA GLU A 269 -17.49 -8.63 1.30
C GLU A 269 -18.55 -8.73 0.19
N MET A 270 -18.31 -8.11 -0.97
CA MET A 270 -19.24 -8.11 -2.12
C MET A 270 -19.48 -9.51 -2.68
N PHE A 271 -18.44 -10.33 -2.71
CA PHE A 271 -18.49 -11.69 -3.27
C PHE A 271 -18.60 -12.79 -2.21
N LYS A 272 -18.80 -12.44 -0.93
CA LYS A 272 -18.87 -13.39 0.19
C LYS A 272 -19.94 -14.47 0.02
N ASN A 273 -21.06 -14.14 -0.60
CA ASN A 273 -22.14 -15.13 -0.82
C ASN A 273 -21.79 -16.15 -1.90
N GLU A 274 -20.96 -15.77 -2.86
CA GLU A 274 -20.53 -16.63 -3.97
C GLU A 274 -19.28 -17.43 -3.57
N PHE A 275 -18.33 -16.78 -2.84
CA PHE A 275 -17.04 -17.35 -2.44
C PHE A 275 -16.80 -17.16 -0.93
N PRO A 276 -17.56 -17.83 -0.04
CA PRO A 276 -17.49 -17.56 1.41
C PRO A 276 -16.13 -17.88 2.04
N GLU A 277 -15.48 -18.96 1.62
CA GLU A 277 -14.17 -19.36 2.15
C GLU A 277 -13.06 -18.40 1.70
N SER A 278 -13.01 -18.09 0.41
CA SER A 278 -12.05 -17.13 -0.16
C SER A 278 -12.23 -15.74 0.45
N ALA A 279 -13.48 -15.30 0.68
CA ALA A 279 -13.75 -14.02 1.33
C ALA A 279 -13.22 -13.98 2.77
N SER A 280 -13.40 -15.06 3.54
CA SER A 280 -12.85 -15.16 4.90
C SER A 280 -11.31 -15.13 4.88
N ILE A 281 -10.67 -15.85 3.96
CA ILE A 281 -9.21 -15.85 3.81
C ILE A 281 -8.71 -14.44 3.50
N LEU A 282 -9.33 -13.74 2.54
CA LEU A 282 -8.96 -12.38 2.17
C LEU A 282 -9.14 -11.38 3.32
N ILE A 283 -10.18 -11.53 4.14
CA ILE A 283 -10.45 -10.63 5.26
C ILE A 283 -9.49 -10.89 6.42
N ASP A 284 -9.30 -12.17 6.80
CA ASP A 284 -8.67 -12.53 8.07
C ASP A 284 -7.17 -12.85 7.93
N ASN A 285 -6.72 -13.32 6.76
CA ASN A 285 -5.39 -13.89 6.56
C ASN A 285 -4.54 -13.13 5.54
N SER A 286 -4.96 -11.92 5.15
CA SER A 286 -4.13 -11.02 4.34
C SER A 286 -3.26 -10.13 5.23
N TYR A 287 -2.04 -9.89 4.81
CA TYR A 287 -1.16 -8.86 5.38
C TYR A 287 -0.55 -8.05 4.25
N VAL A 288 -1.09 -6.86 4.01
CA VAL A 288 -0.84 -6.04 2.82
C VAL A 288 -1.22 -6.83 1.56
N ASP A 289 -0.25 -7.24 0.76
CA ASP A 289 -0.37 -8.01 -0.48
C ASP A 289 -0.12 -9.52 -0.30
N ASP A 290 0.35 -9.94 0.87
CA ASP A 290 0.57 -11.34 1.19
C ASP A 290 -0.71 -12.00 1.74
N LEU A 291 -1.00 -13.21 1.25
CA LEU A 291 -2.01 -14.13 1.77
C LEU A 291 -1.30 -15.27 2.49
N ILE A 292 -1.57 -15.45 3.78
CA ILE A 292 -0.87 -16.42 4.63
C ILE A 292 -1.91 -17.23 5.40
N PHE A 293 -2.19 -18.45 4.96
CA PHE A 293 -3.19 -19.31 5.60
C PHE A 293 -2.83 -20.79 5.53
N SER A 294 -3.57 -21.63 6.20
CA SER A 294 -3.40 -23.09 6.15
C SER A 294 -4.73 -23.81 6.00
N VAL A 295 -4.68 -24.99 5.42
CA VAL A 295 -5.83 -25.87 5.21
C VAL A 295 -5.48 -27.30 5.60
N ASP A 296 -6.50 -28.14 5.84
CA ASP A 296 -6.29 -29.55 6.20
C ASP A 296 -6.25 -30.48 4.98
N ARG A 297 -6.74 -30.05 3.82
CA ARG A 297 -6.83 -30.85 2.60
C ARG A 297 -6.40 -30.03 1.39
N MET A 298 -5.65 -30.67 0.46
CA MET A 298 -5.21 -30.04 -0.80
C MET A 298 -6.38 -29.59 -1.68
N SER A 299 -7.49 -30.32 -1.72
CA SER A 299 -8.67 -29.93 -2.50
C SER A 299 -9.26 -28.55 -2.11
N VAL A 300 -9.01 -28.09 -0.90
CA VAL A 300 -9.42 -26.75 -0.42
C VAL A 300 -8.42 -25.69 -0.81
N ALA A 301 -7.15 -26.04 -1.01
CA ALA A 301 -6.11 -25.11 -1.44
C ALA A 301 -6.20 -24.78 -2.95
N GLU A 302 -6.83 -25.67 -3.74
CA GLU A 302 -6.96 -25.57 -5.20
C GLU A 302 -8.31 -24.97 -5.65
N SER A 303 -9.27 -24.81 -4.73
CA SER A 303 -10.58 -24.20 -4.97
C SER A 303 -10.54 -22.68 -4.79
#